data_5e2a1d6de7df6ced97484fc0b9c29459
#
_entry.id   5e2a1d6de7df6ced97484fc0b9c29459
#
_cell.length_a   1.000
_cell.length_b   1.000
_cell.length_c   1.000
_cell.angle_alpha   90.00
_cell.angle_beta   90.00
_cell.angle_gamma   90.00
#
_symmetry.space_group_name_H-M   'P 1'
#
loop_
_entity.id
_entity.type
_entity.pdbx_description
1 polymer ?
#
loop_
_entity_poly.entity_id
_entity_poly.type
_entity_poly.pdbx_seq_one_letter_code
_entity_poly.pdbx_strand_id
1 'polypeptide(L)'
;MLKNVRSYGLIIKNQKILVCNENINNLSVTKFPGGGVEKNESPKDALIREIKEELSLECTIKLILHSPGTLLSTWNNKLYTPIYFYIETNGNIFVPAEENLTVDFLTPEEILNKDNIANPEKEAVKNLLKLNII
;
A
#
# COMPACT_ATOMS: atom_id res chain seq x y z
N MET A 1 -2.43 22.36 -6.03
CA MET A 1 -2.82 21.01 -6.54
C MET A 1 -1.85 19.95 -6.04
N LEU A 2 -2.38 18.86 -5.51
CA LEU A 2 -1.55 17.76 -5.05
C LEU A 2 -0.90 17.03 -6.22
N LYS A 3 0.35 16.56 -6.02
CA LYS A 3 1.14 15.88 -7.05
C LYS A 3 1.02 14.38 -6.91
N ASN A 4 0.64 13.70 -7.99
CA ASN A 4 0.65 12.25 -8.09
C ASN A 4 0.03 11.57 -6.87
N VAL A 5 -1.28 11.77 -6.69
CA VAL A 5 -2.01 11.17 -5.57
C VAL A 5 -2.08 9.66 -5.75
N ARG A 6 -1.72 8.92 -4.70
CA ARG A 6 -1.66 7.46 -4.72
C ARG A 6 -2.31 6.89 -3.47
N SER A 7 -3.08 5.83 -3.63
CA SER A 7 -3.77 5.17 -2.52
C SER A 7 -3.21 3.78 -2.29
N TYR A 8 -2.96 3.46 -1.03
CA TYR A 8 -2.39 2.16 -0.62
C TYR A 8 -3.23 1.56 0.50
N GLY A 9 -3.32 0.23 0.54
CA GLY A 9 -4.10 -0.48 1.53
C GLY A 9 -3.26 -1.42 2.38
N LEU A 10 -3.52 -1.41 3.69
CA LEU A 10 -2.93 -2.35 4.63
C LEU A 10 -3.97 -3.43 4.92
N ILE A 11 -3.64 -4.67 4.55
CA ILE A 11 -4.47 -5.86 4.67
C ILE A 11 -3.85 -6.76 5.73
N ILE A 12 -4.61 -7.11 6.76
CA ILE A 12 -4.12 -7.92 7.87
C ILE A 12 -4.67 -9.34 7.78
N LYS A 13 -3.79 -10.32 7.97
CA LYS A 13 -4.16 -11.72 8.06
C LYS A 13 -3.20 -12.42 9.02
N ASN A 14 -3.75 -13.09 10.04
CA ASN A 14 -2.96 -13.84 11.02
C ASN A 14 -1.83 -13.01 11.65
N GLN A 15 -2.14 -11.77 12.06
CA GLN A 15 -1.21 -10.83 12.70
C GLN A 15 -0.06 -10.39 11.79
N LYS A 16 -0.23 -10.53 10.48
CA LYS A 16 0.73 -10.09 9.48
C LYS A 16 0.05 -9.17 8.47
N ILE A 17 0.86 -8.36 7.81
CA ILE A 17 0.40 -7.38 6.84
C ILE A 17 0.84 -7.80 5.44
N LEU A 18 -0.07 -7.75 4.48
CA LEU A 18 0.23 -8.08 3.09
C LEU A 18 1.13 -7.01 2.48
N VAL A 19 2.23 -7.45 1.87
CA VAL A 19 3.14 -6.57 1.13
C VAL A 19 3.33 -7.10 -0.29
N CYS A 20 3.69 -6.18 -1.18
CA CYS A 20 4.01 -6.48 -2.57
C CYS A 20 5.48 -6.21 -2.81
N ASN A 21 6.16 -7.13 -3.50
CA ASN A 21 7.55 -6.96 -3.88
C ASN A 21 7.62 -6.75 -5.40
N GLU A 22 8.30 -5.71 -5.83
CA GLU A 22 8.51 -5.42 -7.24
C GLU A 22 9.82 -4.69 -7.46
N ASN A 23 10.24 -4.58 -8.73
CA ASN A 23 11.44 -3.83 -9.09
C ASN A 23 11.04 -2.46 -9.63
N ILE A 24 11.62 -1.40 -9.05
CA ILE A 24 11.45 -0.02 -9.50
C ILE A 24 12.85 0.51 -9.79
N ASN A 25 13.12 0.88 -11.06
CA ASN A 25 14.44 1.37 -11.49
C ASN A 25 15.58 0.45 -11.08
N ASN A 26 15.39 -0.87 -11.26
CA ASN A 26 16.33 -1.94 -10.89
C ASN A 26 16.56 -2.07 -9.38
N LEU A 27 15.70 -1.46 -8.56
CA LEU A 27 15.72 -1.62 -7.12
C LEU A 27 14.59 -2.56 -6.69
N SER A 28 14.90 -3.51 -5.80
CA SER A 28 13.89 -4.35 -5.18
C SER A 28 13.18 -3.55 -4.11
N VAL A 29 11.88 -3.33 -4.27
CA VAL A 29 11.07 -2.50 -3.39
C VAL A 29 9.95 -3.35 -2.80
N THR A 30 9.73 -3.19 -1.50
CA THR A 30 8.58 -3.79 -0.79
C THR A 30 7.63 -2.64 -0.45
N LYS A 31 6.36 -2.79 -0.82
CA LYS A 31 5.36 -1.76 -0.59
C LYS A 31 3.99 -2.37 -0.34
N PHE A 32 3.03 -1.55 0.07
CA PHE A 32 1.63 -2.00 0.18
C PHE A 32 0.95 -1.99 -1.19
N PRO A 33 -0.08 -2.82 -1.39
CA PRO A 33 -0.83 -2.81 -2.65
C PRO A 33 -1.59 -1.49 -2.81
N GLY A 34 -1.74 -1.08 -4.05
CA GLY A 34 -2.40 0.16 -4.40
C GLY A 34 -1.75 0.82 -5.60
N GLY A 35 -2.11 2.06 -5.86
CA GLY A 35 -1.57 2.78 -7.00
C GLY A 35 -2.15 4.17 -7.19
N GLY A 36 -1.96 4.70 -8.38
CA GLY A 36 -2.34 6.07 -8.70
C GLY A 36 -3.84 6.30 -8.76
N VAL A 37 -4.25 7.48 -8.30
CA VAL A 37 -5.63 7.95 -8.42
C VAL A 37 -5.80 8.55 -9.82
N GLU A 38 -6.77 8.03 -10.56
CA GLU A 38 -7.05 8.51 -11.90
C GLU A 38 -7.97 9.74 -11.88
N LYS A 39 -8.03 10.44 -13.01
CA LYS A 39 -8.91 11.60 -13.16
C LYS A 39 -10.35 11.21 -12.88
N ASN A 40 -11.06 12.05 -12.13
CA ASN A 40 -12.46 11.86 -11.75
C ASN A 40 -12.69 10.66 -10.80
N GLU A 41 -11.64 10.19 -10.16
CA GLU A 41 -11.70 9.08 -9.22
C GLU A 41 -11.34 9.59 -7.82
N SER A 42 -12.06 9.15 -6.79
CA SER A 42 -11.65 9.45 -5.42
C SER A 42 -10.49 8.55 -4.99
N PRO A 43 -9.70 8.94 -3.99
CA PRO A 43 -8.66 8.04 -3.46
C PRO A 43 -9.20 6.70 -2.99
N LYS A 44 -10.40 6.66 -2.40
CA LYS A 44 -11.01 5.39 -1.97
C LYS A 44 -11.39 4.52 -3.15
N ASP A 45 -11.99 5.10 -4.19
CA ASP A 45 -12.37 4.35 -5.39
C ASP A 45 -11.14 3.85 -6.13
N ALA A 46 -10.07 4.64 -6.16
CA ALA A 46 -8.80 4.22 -6.75
C ALA A 46 -8.26 2.98 -6.04
N LEU A 47 -8.30 2.96 -4.71
CA LEU A 47 -7.80 1.82 -3.95
C LEU A 47 -8.65 0.57 -4.21
N ILE A 48 -9.96 0.70 -4.22
CA ILE A 48 -10.85 -0.43 -4.52
C ILE A 48 -10.50 -1.02 -5.90
N ARG A 49 -10.30 -0.17 -6.89
CA ARG A 49 -9.92 -0.59 -8.25
C ARG A 49 -8.56 -1.27 -8.27
N GLU A 50 -7.56 -0.66 -7.63
CA GLU A 50 -6.19 -1.20 -7.60
C GLU A 50 -6.12 -2.56 -6.90
N ILE A 51 -6.81 -2.72 -5.78
CA ILE A 51 -6.84 -3.99 -5.05
C ILE A 51 -7.47 -5.08 -5.92
N LYS A 52 -8.51 -4.73 -6.69
CA LYS A 52 -9.12 -5.66 -7.62
C LYS A 52 -8.16 -6.04 -8.75
N GLU A 53 -7.48 -5.05 -9.33
CA GLU A 53 -6.53 -5.28 -10.44
C GLU A 53 -5.32 -6.10 -10.00
N GLU A 54 -4.71 -5.76 -8.85
CA GLU A 54 -3.46 -6.37 -8.42
C GLU A 54 -3.64 -7.72 -7.73
N LEU A 55 -4.70 -7.88 -6.95
CA LEU A 55 -4.86 -9.03 -6.06
C LEU A 55 -6.14 -9.83 -6.32
N SER A 56 -7.02 -9.36 -7.18
CA SER A 56 -8.32 -10.00 -7.47
C SER A 56 -9.23 -10.07 -6.24
N LEU A 57 -9.12 -9.09 -5.33
CA LEU A 57 -9.91 -9.04 -4.10
C LEU A 57 -10.93 -7.89 -4.15
N GLU A 58 -12.07 -8.13 -3.51
CA GLU A 58 -12.99 -7.06 -3.14
C GLU A 58 -12.51 -6.47 -1.82
N CYS A 59 -12.69 -5.17 -1.62
CA CYS A 59 -12.28 -4.57 -0.36
C CYS A 59 -13.25 -3.51 0.15
N THR A 60 -13.23 -3.33 1.47
CA THR A 60 -13.97 -2.29 2.18
C THR A 60 -12.95 -1.38 2.84
N ILE A 61 -13.06 -0.08 2.57
CA ILE A 61 -12.18 0.93 3.17
C ILE A 61 -12.68 1.20 4.59
N LYS A 62 -11.80 1.06 5.58
CA LYS A 62 -12.19 1.22 6.99
C LYS A 62 -11.79 2.58 7.54
N LEU A 63 -10.52 2.97 7.42
CA LEU A 63 -10.06 4.28 7.90
C LEU A 63 -8.72 4.66 7.27
N ILE A 64 -8.39 5.95 7.37
CA ILE A 64 -7.08 6.47 6.96
C ILE A 64 -6.09 6.25 8.09
N LEU A 65 -4.95 5.63 7.77
CA LEU A 65 -3.87 5.43 8.72
C LEU A 65 -2.83 6.55 8.69
N HIS A 66 -2.54 7.06 7.51
CA HIS A 66 -1.48 8.05 7.34
C HIS A 66 -1.69 8.82 6.04
N SER A 67 -1.62 10.13 6.13
CA SER A 67 -1.80 11.03 4.98
C SER A 67 -0.83 12.20 5.12
N PRO A 68 0.47 12.01 4.79
CA PRO A 68 1.52 12.98 5.11
C PRO A 68 1.59 14.17 4.17
N GLY A 69 0.80 14.19 3.09
CA GLY A 69 0.93 15.20 2.05
C GLY A 69 1.90 14.79 0.96
N THR A 70 2.39 15.77 0.20
CA THR A 70 3.29 15.51 -0.93
C THR A 70 4.73 15.29 -0.45
N LEU A 71 5.33 14.21 -0.90
CA LEU A 71 6.68 13.78 -0.51
C LEU A 71 7.54 13.56 -1.75
N LEU A 72 8.85 13.53 -1.55
CA LEU A 72 9.81 13.13 -2.59
C LEU A 72 10.08 11.62 -2.43
N SER A 73 9.84 10.86 -3.49
CA SER A 73 10.09 9.42 -3.48
C SER A 73 11.59 9.13 -3.51
N THR A 74 12.07 8.26 -2.62
CA THR A 74 13.46 7.80 -2.59
C THR A 74 13.74 6.78 -3.71
N TRP A 75 12.71 6.21 -4.33
CA TRP A 75 12.87 5.18 -5.37
C TRP A 75 13.08 5.76 -6.76
N ASN A 76 12.39 6.86 -7.09
CA ASN A 76 12.42 7.44 -8.43
C ASN A 76 12.68 8.95 -8.46
N ASN A 77 12.90 9.56 -7.29
CA ASN A 77 13.21 11.00 -7.14
C ASN A 77 12.10 11.91 -7.69
N LYS A 78 10.85 11.45 -7.65
CA LYS A 78 9.68 12.21 -8.09
C LYS A 78 8.77 12.53 -6.92
N LEU A 79 8.01 13.62 -7.03
CA LEU A 79 6.99 13.98 -6.03
C LEU A 79 5.78 13.06 -6.13
N TYR A 80 5.22 12.72 -4.98
CA TYR A 80 4.00 11.92 -4.90
C TYR A 80 3.25 12.25 -3.61
N THR A 81 1.95 11.96 -3.58
CA THR A 81 1.08 12.23 -2.43
C THR A 81 0.40 10.94 -2.02
N PRO A 82 1.00 10.16 -1.10
CA PRO A 82 0.44 8.87 -0.70
C PRO A 82 -0.63 9.02 0.37
N ILE A 83 -1.64 8.16 0.32
CA ILE A 83 -2.64 8.01 1.36
C ILE A 83 -2.71 6.52 1.70
N TYR A 84 -2.54 6.19 2.98
CA TYR A 84 -2.54 4.81 3.46
C TYR A 84 -3.83 4.53 4.23
N PHE A 85 -4.54 3.49 3.82
CA PHE A 85 -5.80 3.08 4.43
C PHE A 85 -5.68 1.72 5.08
N TYR A 86 -6.38 1.52 6.18
CA TYR A 86 -6.69 0.18 6.66
C TYR A 86 -7.91 -0.31 5.90
N ILE A 87 -7.83 -1.51 5.33
CA ILE A 87 -8.91 -2.10 4.54
C ILE A 87 -9.17 -3.54 4.96
N GLU A 88 -10.38 -4.01 4.73
CA GLU A 88 -10.76 -5.42 4.87
C GLU A 88 -11.09 -5.97 3.50
N THR A 89 -10.72 -7.21 3.25
CA THR A 89 -10.85 -7.82 1.93
C THR A 89 -11.63 -9.13 1.97
N ASN A 90 -12.24 -9.46 0.82
CA ASN A 90 -12.92 -10.73 0.59
C ASN A 90 -12.41 -11.36 -0.70
N GLY A 91 -12.33 -12.69 -0.70
CA GLY A 91 -11.90 -13.44 -1.86
C GLY A 91 -10.55 -14.10 -1.64
N ASN A 92 -10.07 -14.76 -2.69
CA ASN A 92 -8.77 -15.41 -2.68
C ASN A 92 -7.78 -14.57 -3.50
N ILE A 93 -6.57 -14.43 -2.97
CA ILE A 93 -5.53 -13.65 -3.64
C ILE A 93 -5.13 -14.36 -4.94
N PHE A 94 -5.20 -13.62 -6.04
CA PHE A 94 -4.66 -14.04 -7.33
C PHE A 94 -4.02 -12.82 -7.98
N VAL A 95 -2.72 -12.93 -8.28
CA VAL A 95 -1.95 -11.84 -8.90
C VAL A 95 -1.85 -12.12 -10.39
N PRO A 96 -2.48 -11.32 -11.26
CA PRO A 96 -2.33 -11.49 -12.71
C PRO A 96 -0.87 -11.36 -13.13
N ALA A 97 -0.45 -12.15 -14.12
CA ALA A 97 0.94 -12.17 -14.56
C ALA A 97 1.45 -10.81 -15.02
N GLU A 98 0.59 -9.99 -15.60
CA GLU A 98 0.95 -8.66 -16.11
C GLU A 98 1.27 -7.66 -15.00
N GLU A 99 0.93 -7.94 -13.74
CA GLU A 99 1.21 -7.05 -12.63
C GLU A 99 2.68 -7.06 -12.21
N ASN A 100 3.42 -8.11 -12.53
CA ASN A 100 4.87 -8.22 -12.27
C ASN A 100 5.25 -7.96 -10.81
N LEU A 101 4.41 -8.42 -9.88
CA LEU A 101 4.69 -8.31 -8.44
C LEU A 101 4.49 -9.66 -7.77
N THR A 102 5.12 -9.83 -6.63
CA THR A 102 4.88 -10.98 -5.76
C THR A 102 4.32 -10.49 -4.44
N VAL A 103 3.60 -11.37 -3.75
CA VAL A 103 2.90 -11.05 -2.49
C VAL A 103 3.52 -11.84 -1.35
N ASP A 104 3.67 -11.21 -0.20
CA ASP A 104 4.12 -11.84 1.02
C ASP A 104 3.35 -11.24 2.20
N PHE A 105 3.45 -11.87 3.36
CA PHE A 105 2.87 -11.38 4.61
C PHE A 105 3.99 -11.20 5.63
N LEU A 106 4.12 -9.99 6.16
CA LEU A 106 5.16 -9.67 7.13
C LEU A 106 4.53 -9.19 8.43
N THR A 107 5.20 -9.48 9.55
CA THR A 107 4.80 -8.89 10.83
C THR A 107 5.10 -7.40 10.82
N PRO A 108 4.42 -6.61 11.68
CA PRO A 108 4.77 -5.18 11.83
C PRO A 108 6.26 -4.98 12.13
N GLU A 109 6.83 -5.82 12.98
CA GLU A 109 8.24 -5.72 13.35
C GLU A 109 9.15 -5.94 12.13
N GLU A 110 8.85 -6.95 11.31
CA GLU A 110 9.60 -7.20 10.08
C GLU A 110 9.56 -6.01 9.14
N ILE A 111 8.38 -5.38 8.99
CA ILE A 111 8.24 -4.20 8.14
C ILE A 111 9.07 -3.03 8.67
N LEU A 112 8.99 -2.77 9.97
CA LEU A 112 9.70 -1.64 10.58
C LEU A 112 11.22 -1.78 10.50
N ASN A 113 11.73 -3.00 10.39
CA ASN A 113 13.17 -3.28 10.31
C ASN A 113 13.67 -3.53 8.89
N LYS A 114 12.80 -3.42 7.87
CA LYS A 114 13.18 -3.72 6.49
C LYS A 114 13.70 -2.46 5.79
N ASP A 115 14.84 -2.58 5.10
CA ASP A 115 15.51 -1.43 4.48
C ASP A 115 14.86 -0.95 3.19
N ASN A 116 14.20 -1.84 2.45
CA ASN A 116 13.61 -1.52 1.16
C ASN A 116 12.12 -1.15 1.25
N ILE A 117 11.69 -0.66 2.41
CA ILE A 117 10.36 -0.10 2.64
C ILE A 117 10.53 1.38 2.99
N ALA A 118 9.74 2.24 2.35
CA ALA A 118 9.82 3.68 2.56
C ALA A 118 9.28 4.09 3.95
N ASN A 119 9.80 5.21 4.47
CA ASN A 119 9.39 5.70 5.78
C ASN A 119 7.89 5.99 5.93
N PRO A 120 7.19 6.56 4.93
CA PRO A 120 5.74 6.77 5.06
C PRO A 120 4.97 5.47 5.30
N GLU A 121 5.42 4.38 4.70
CA GLU A 121 4.80 3.07 4.89
C GLU A 121 5.00 2.56 6.31
N LYS A 122 6.20 2.76 6.87
CA LYS A 122 6.49 2.43 8.27
C LYS A 122 5.64 3.26 9.23
N GLU A 123 5.41 4.54 8.92
CA GLU A 123 4.53 5.39 9.74
C GLU A 123 3.08 4.88 9.73
N ALA A 124 2.59 4.41 8.60
CA ALA A 124 1.27 3.79 8.51
C ALA A 124 1.17 2.57 9.44
N VAL A 125 2.20 1.73 9.46
CA VAL A 125 2.24 0.56 10.35
C VAL A 125 2.26 0.98 11.82
N LYS A 126 3.03 2.01 12.17
CA LYS A 126 3.05 2.52 13.55
C LYS A 126 1.67 2.99 13.99
N ASN A 127 0.92 3.65 13.12
CA ASN A 127 -0.44 4.10 13.42
C ASN A 127 -1.40 2.91 13.57
N LEU A 128 -1.23 1.88 12.77
CA LEU A 128 -1.99 0.64 12.89
C LEU A 128 -1.81 0.02 14.28
N LEU A 129 -0.56 0.00 14.77
CA LEU A 129 -0.24 -0.50 16.12
C LEU A 129 -0.85 0.39 17.21
N LYS A 130 -0.76 1.71 17.06
CA LYS A 130 -1.33 2.66 18.05
C LYS A 130 -2.84 2.51 18.18
N LEU A 131 -3.51 2.16 17.08
CA LEU A 131 -4.95 1.96 17.07
C LEU A 131 -5.38 0.56 17.54
N ASN A 132 -4.43 -0.28 17.90
CA ASN A 132 -4.67 -1.66 18.33
C ASN A 132 -5.43 -2.51 17.31
N ILE A 133 -5.25 -2.23 16.03
CA ILE A 133 -5.84 -3.01 14.94
C ILE A 133 -5.06 -4.32 14.75
N ILE A 134 -3.79 -4.28 15.10
CA ILE A 134 -2.91 -5.44 14.98
C ILE A 134 -2.05 -5.58 16.23
#